data_296a38fcb356d4dc515ad17aa12d4e92
#
_entry.id   296a38fcb356d4dc515ad17aa12d4e92
#
_cell.length_a   1.000
_cell.length_b   1.000
_cell.length_c   1.000
_cell.angle_alpha   90.00
_cell.angle_beta   90.00
_cell.angle_gamma   90.00
#
_symmetry.space_group_name_H-M   'P 1'
#
loop_
_entity.id
_entity.type
_entity.pdbx_description
1 polymer ?
#
loop_
_entity_poly.entity_id
_entity_poly.type
_entity_poly.pdbx_seq_one_letter_code
_entity_poly.pdbx_strand_id
1 'polypeptide(L)'
;MAWRDRIANSAGRRQADYAWAVLARVLSWALDRGLVLANPCTRGGRLYRGSRAEKIWTSADEAAFLARAPANLQLALLLALWTGQRQGDLLRLPWSAYDGKHIRLRQSKTGTPVVILVGAPLKAVLDTTPRVSPIILTRADGRPWTGQAFRSAWLRICKAAGVSGVTFHDLRGTAVTRLALVGATEAEIATITGHSLRSVRAIIDIHYLSRDPALGENAIRKLEGGTKSPN
;
A
#
# COMPACT_ATOMS: atom_id res chain seq x y z
N MET A 1 28.14 -3.94 18.50
CA MET A 1 26.87 -3.36 19.04
C MET A 1 26.98 -1.83 19.22
N ALA A 2 28.00 -1.29 19.87
CA ALA A 2 28.15 0.15 20.12
C ALA A 2 27.94 1.10 18.92
N TRP A 3 28.35 0.71 17.71
CA TRP A 3 28.13 1.52 16.50
C TRP A 3 26.64 1.64 16.14
N ARG A 4 25.90 0.54 16.18
CA ARG A 4 24.46 0.51 15.90
C ARG A 4 23.67 1.30 16.94
N ASP A 5 24.06 1.18 18.21
CA ASP A 5 23.42 1.88 19.33
C ASP A 5 23.65 3.40 19.22
N ARG A 6 24.83 3.85 18.79
CA ARG A 6 25.08 5.27 18.48
C ARG A 6 24.13 5.80 17.41
N ILE A 7 23.93 5.04 16.30
CA ILE A 7 22.96 5.45 15.27
C ILE A 7 21.53 5.45 15.82
N ALA A 8 21.18 4.46 16.66
CA ALA A 8 19.85 4.42 17.27
C ALA A 8 19.55 5.65 18.14
N ASN A 9 20.56 6.13 18.87
CA ASN A 9 20.45 7.32 19.74
C ASN A 9 20.42 8.63 18.94
N SER A 10 21.15 8.73 17.83
CA SER A 10 21.23 9.97 17.04
C SER A 10 20.19 10.08 15.94
N ALA A 11 19.84 8.98 15.25
CA ALA A 11 18.98 8.94 14.06
C ALA A 11 17.73 8.05 14.23
N GLY A 12 17.59 7.40 15.38
CA GLY A 12 16.48 6.54 15.72
C GLY A 12 16.69 5.05 15.37
N ARG A 13 15.95 4.20 16.09
CA ARG A 13 16.07 2.73 16.01
C ARG A 13 15.89 2.15 14.61
N ARG A 14 14.96 2.71 13.84
CA ARG A 14 14.69 2.25 12.46
C ARG A 14 15.88 2.52 11.52
N GLN A 15 16.52 3.68 11.67
CA GLN A 15 17.71 4.02 10.89
C GLN A 15 18.91 3.14 11.27
N ALA A 16 19.05 2.82 12.55
CA ALA A 16 20.05 1.89 13.02
C ALA A 16 19.86 0.47 12.46
N ASP A 17 18.62 -0.02 12.38
CA ASP A 17 18.32 -1.31 11.75
C ASP A 17 18.62 -1.32 10.25
N TYR A 18 18.31 -0.21 9.56
CA TYR A 18 18.63 -0.07 8.15
C TYR A 18 20.15 -0.07 7.91
N ALA A 19 20.90 0.74 8.67
CA ALA A 19 22.36 0.79 8.58
C ALA A 19 23.00 -0.58 8.88
N TRP A 20 22.47 -1.30 9.90
CA TRP A 20 22.91 -2.66 10.21
C TRP A 20 22.68 -3.63 9.05
N ALA A 21 21.49 -3.58 8.42
CA ALA A 21 21.16 -4.46 7.30
C ALA A 21 22.07 -4.20 6.08
N VAL A 22 22.40 -2.94 5.81
CA VAL A 22 23.34 -2.55 4.74
C VAL A 22 24.72 -3.09 5.04
N LEU A 23 25.24 -2.87 6.26
CA LEU A 23 26.55 -3.37 6.66
C LEU A 23 26.62 -4.91 6.60
N ALA A 24 25.60 -5.60 7.11
CA ALA A 24 25.49 -7.05 7.04
C ALA A 24 25.57 -7.56 5.59
N ARG A 25 24.91 -6.87 4.66
CA ARG A 25 24.94 -7.23 3.23
C ARG A 25 26.31 -7.02 2.60
N VAL A 26 26.98 -5.90 2.91
CA VAL A 26 28.35 -5.62 2.44
C VAL A 26 29.32 -6.66 2.96
N LEU A 27 29.26 -6.99 4.26
CA LEU A 27 30.14 -8.00 4.86
C LEU A 27 29.85 -9.41 4.34
N SER A 28 28.62 -9.77 4.05
CA SER A 28 28.32 -11.06 3.38
C SER A 28 28.93 -11.10 1.99
N TRP A 29 28.81 -10.02 1.21
CA TRP A 29 29.45 -9.92 -0.10
C TRP A 29 31.00 -10.05 -0.02
N ALA A 30 31.62 -9.43 0.98
CA ALA A 30 33.07 -9.51 1.22
C ALA A 30 33.51 -10.90 1.66
N LEU A 31 32.69 -11.57 2.51
CA LEU A 31 32.94 -12.95 2.95
C LEU A 31 32.87 -13.93 1.77
N ASP A 32 31.88 -13.82 0.91
CA ASP A 32 31.72 -14.66 -0.30
C ASP A 32 32.91 -14.54 -1.25
N ARG A 33 33.74 -13.48 -1.14
CA ARG A 33 34.95 -13.21 -1.94
C ARG A 33 36.26 -13.42 -1.19
N GLY A 34 36.18 -13.92 0.03
CA GLY A 34 37.37 -14.15 0.86
C GLY A 34 38.07 -12.86 1.34
N LEU A 35 37.41 -11.70 1.23
CA LEU A 35 37.99 -10.41 1.67
C LEU A 35 37.93 -10.22 3.19
N VAL A 36 37.05 -10.97 3.86
CA VAL A 36 36.92 -11.03 5.34
C VAL A 36 36.72 -12.48 5.75
N LEU A 37 37.19 -12.82 6.97
CA LEU A 37 37.09 -14.18 7.48
C LEU A 37 35.70 -14.50 8.10
N ALA A 38 34.96 -13.49 8.50
CA ALA A 38 33.64 -13.67 9.11
C ALA A 38 32.76 -12.43 8.92
N ASN A 39 31.42 -12.62 8.96
CA ASN A 39 30.48 -11.54 9.04
C ASN A 39 29.92 -11.42 10.47
N PRO A 40 30.34 -10.43 11.27
CA PRO A 40 29.86 -10.26 12.63
C PRO A 40 28.41 -9.73 12.72
N CYS A 41 27.80 -9.37 11.57
CA CYS A 41 26.45 -8.80 11.52
C CYS A 41 25.34 -9.84 11.32
N THR A 42 25.60 -11.15 11.47
CA THR A 42 24.64 -12.22 11.12
C THR A 42 23.44 -12.34 12.08
N ARG A 43 23.55 -11.89 13.33
CA ARG A 43 22.52 -12.12 14.38
C ARG A 43 22.12 -10.84 15.14
N GLY A 44 22.06 -9.71 14.44
CA GLY A 44 21.81 -8.40 15.10
C GLY A 44 20.40 -8.18 15.68
N GLY A 45 19.42 -9.00 15.34
CA GLY A 45 18.03 -8.79 15.73
C GLY A 45 17.46 -7.45 15.19
N ARG A 46 16.30 -7.02 15.67
CA ARG A 46 15.71 -5.70 15.35
C ARG A 46 15.57 -4.86 16.61
N LEU A 47 15.99 -3.59 16.52
CA LEU A 47 15.77 -2.58 17.56
C LEU A 47 14.39 -1.93 17.41
N TYR A 48 13.95 -1.71 16.17
CA TYR A 48 12.64 -1.16 15.86
C TYR A 48 11.62 -2.28 15.72
N ARG A 49 10.62 -2.27 16.60
CA ARG A 49 9.52 -3.25 16.63
C ARG A 49 8.17 -2.66 16.22
N GLY A 50 8.15 -1.38 15.82
CA GLY A 50 6.90 -0.74 15.39
C GLY A 50 6.37 -1.37 14.11
N SER A 51 5.08 -1.66 14.09
CA SER A 51 4.32 -2.08 12.92
C SER A 51 3.40 -0.94 12.46
N ARG A 52 3.16 -0.86 11.16
CA ARG A 52 2.09 -0.02 10.58
C ARG A 52 0.96 -0.88 10.01
N ALA A 53 1.01 -2.17 10.25
CA ALA A 53 0.04 -3.11 9.71
C ALA A 53 -1.40 -2.83 10.22
N GLU A 54 -1.53 -2.26 11.42
CA GLU A 54 -2.82 -1.84 12.01
C GLU A 54 -3.35 -0.49 11.47
N LYS A 55 -2.57 0.21 10.63
CA LYS A 55 -2.95 1.53 10.12
C LYS A 55 -3.78 1.39 8.85
N ILE A 56 -5.07 1.62 8.98
CA ILE A 56 -6.03 1.69 7.87
C ILE A 56 -6.70 3.05 7.83
N TRP A 57 -7.07 3.49 6.65
CA TRP A 57 -7.91 4.67 6.46
C TRP A 57 -9.36 4.33 6.80
N THR A 58 -9.97 5.12 7.66
CA THR A 58 -11.40 5.04 7.94
C THR A 58 -12.21 5.77 6.87
N SER A 59 -13.51 5.47 6.78
CA SER A 59 -14.41 6.23 5.88
C SER A 59 -14.47 7.72 6.26
N ALA A 60 -14.31 8.04 7.55
CA ALA A 60 -14.24 9.42 8.02
C ALA A 60 -12.97 10.13 7.54
N ASP A 61 -11.80 9.46 7.60
CA ASP A 61 -10.53 10.00 7.07
C ASP A 61 -10.63 10.30 5.57
N GLU A 62 -11.25 9.39 4.81
CA GLU A 62 -11.43 9.55 3.37
C GLU A 62 -12.35 10.72 3.04
N ALA A 63 -13.50 10.81 3.71
CA ALA A 63 -14.44 11.91 3.52
C ALA A 63 -13.79 13.26 3.86
N ALA A 64 -13.07 13.33 4.98
CA ALA A 64 -12.33 14.54 5.40
C ALA A 64 -11.24 14.92 4.38
N PHE A 65 -10.50 13.94 3.87
CA PHE A 65 -9.47 14.15 2.86
C PHE A 65 -10.09 14.64 1.53
N LEU A 66 -11.14 13.96 1.04
CA LEU A 66 -11.83 14.32 -0.21
C LEU A 66 -12.41 15.74 -0.17
N ALA A 67 -12.92 16.17 0.97
CA ALA A 67 -13.45 17.52 1.14
C ALA A 67 -12.37 18.63 1.00
N ARG A 68 -11.10 18.32 1.17
CA ARG A 68 -9.98 19.28 1.15
C ARG A 68 -9.02 19.06 -0.02
N ALA A 69 -9.01 17.89 -0.62
CA ALA A 69 -8.06 17.52 -1.65
C ALA A 69 -8.44 18.12 -3.01
N PRO A 70 -7.46 18.63 -3.80
CA PRO A 70 -7.69 18.96 -5.20
C PRO A 70 -7.92 17.69 -6.02
N ALA A 71 -8.57 17.81 -7.18
CA ALA A 71 -9.02 16.70 -8.02
C ALA A 71 -7.92 15.66 -8.32
N ASN A 72 -6.69 16.07 -8.56
CA ASN A 72 -5.58 15.16 -8.82
C ASN A 72 -5.17 14.31 -7.61
N LEU A 73 -5.34 14.81 -6.38
CA LEU A 73 -5.09 14.02 -5.16
C LEU A 73 -6.33 13.20 -4.77
N GLN A 74 -7.55 13.65 -5.10
CA GLN A 74 -8.77 12.83 -5.00
C GLN A 74 -8.67 11.60 -5.91
N LEU A 75 -8.24 11.79 -7.17
CA LEU A 75 -7.98 10.69 -8.10
C LEU A 75 -6.91 9.73 -7.57
N ALA A 76 -5.84 10.25 -6.96
CA ALA A 76 -4.81 9.41 -6.35
C ALA A 76 -5.35 8.55 -5.20
N LEU A 77 -6.24 9.10 -4.35
CA LEU A 77 -6.92 8.36 -3.30
C LEU A 77 -7.77 7.22 -3.88
N LEU A 78 -8.60 7.53 -4.86
CA LEU A 78 -9.48 6.53 -5.50
C LEU A 78 -8.66 5.44 -6.19
N LEU A 79 -7.63 5.81 -6.96
CA LEU A 79 -6.73 4.83 -7.57
C LEU A 79 -6.12 3.90 -6.52
N ALA A 80 -5.61 4.43 -5.41
CA ALA A 80 -4.99 3.61 -4.38
C ALA A 80 -6.01 2.66 -3.71
N LEU A 81 -7.22 3.13 -3.39
CA LEU A 81 -8.26 2.34 -2.73
C LEU A 81 -8.83 1.25 -3.65
N TRP A 82 -9.08 1.56 -4.93
CA TRP A 82 -9.72 0.62 -5.85
C TRP A 82 -8.74 -0.36 -6.50
N THR A 83 -7.45 -0.05 -6.52
CA THR A 83 -6.45 -0.93 -7.14
C THR A 83 -5.50 -1.58 -6.13
N GLY A 84 -5.38 -1.01 -4.93
CA GLY A 84 -4.40 -1.45 -3.94
C GLY A 84 -2.95 -1.32 -4.39
N GLN A 85 -2.64 -0.52 -5.42
CA GLN A 85 -1.28 -0.43 -5.96
C GLN A 85 -0.37 0.48 -5.14
N ARG A 86 0.95 0.27 -5.28
CA ARG A 86 1.95 1.08 -4.57
C ARG A 86 2.02 2.49 -5.14
N GLN A 87 2.32 3.48 -4.28
CA GLN A 87 2.51 4.88 -4.70
C GLN A 87 3.38 5.01 -5.95
N GLY A 88 4.53 4.34 -5.97
CA GLY A 88 5.47 4.45 -7.10
C GLY A 88 4.93 3.88 -8.40
N ASP A 89 4.05 2.88 -8.35
CA ASP A 89 3.41 2.31 -9.53
C ASP A 89 2.30 3.23 -10.03
N LEU A 90 1.50 3.80 -9.13
CA LEU A 90 0.44 4.77 -9.47
C LEU A 90 0.98 6.07 -10.04
N LEU A 91 2.08 6.61 -9.47
CA LEU A 91 2.70 7.85 -9.98
C LEU A 91 3.32 7.71 -11.36
N ARG A 92 3.54 6.49 -11.84
CA ARG A 92 4.05 6.18 -13.19
C ARG A 92 3.02 5.54 -14.09
N LEU A 93 1.77 5.42 -13.66
CA LEU A 93 0.71 4.75 -14.40
C LEU A 93 0.34 5.58 -15.63
N PRO A 94 0.61 5.09 -16.87
CA PRO A 94 0.26 5.81 -18.08
C PRO A 94 -1.21 5.63 -18.44
N TRP A 95 -1.76 6.56 -19.21
CA TRP A 95 -3.11 6.43 -19.76
C TRP A 95 -3.26 5.22 -20.69
N SER A 96 -2.19 4.81 -21.37
CA SER A 96 -2.18 3.60 -22.21
C SER A 96 -2.40 2.30 -21.41
N ALA A 97 -2.23 2.32 -20.09
CA ALA A 97 -2.55 1.20 -19.21
C ALA A 97 -4.05 1.06 -18.93
N TYR A 98 -4.87 2.08 -19.21
CA TYR A 98 -6.31 2.10 -19.02
C TYR A 98 -7.06 2.02 -20.35
N ASP A 99 -7.82 0.97 -20.58
CA ASP A 99 -8.58 0.71 -21.81
C ASP A 99 -10.07 1.09 -21.71
N GLY A 100 -10.48 1.85 -20.67
CA GLY A 100 -11.87 2.20 -20.39
C GLY A 100 -12.60 1.18 -19.52
N LYS A 101 -12.03 0.01 -19.30
CA LYS A 101 -12.60 -1.06 -18.49
C LYS A 101 -11.59 -1.64 -17.49
N HIS A 102 -10.34 -1.81 -17.90
CA HIS A 102 -9.29 -2.42 -17.09
C HIS A 102 -8.07 -1.51 -16.99
N ILE A 103 -7.37 -1.59 -15.87
CA ILE A 103 -6.01 -1.08 -15.71
C ILE A 103 -5.07 -2.27 -15.75
N ARG A 104 -4.07 -2.23 -16.67
CA ARG A 104 -3.02 -3.24 -16.81
C ARG A 104 -1.68 -2.62 -16.46
N LEU A 105 -1.00 -3.17 -15.48
CA LEU A 105 0.31 -2.69 -15.09
C LEU A 105 1.22 -3.84 -14.65
N ARG A 106 2.53 -3.58 -14.65
CA ARG A 106 3.55 -4.43 -14.05
C ARG A 106 4.13 -3.71 -12.84
N GLN A 107 4.02 -4.34 -11.66
CA GLN A 107 4.54 -3.75 -10.42
C GLN A 107 6.05 -3.62 -10.47
N SER A 108 6.59 -2.42 -10.24
CA SER A 108 8.03 -2.15 -10.36
C SER A 108 8.90 -2.88 -9.33
N LYS A 109 8.37 -3.11 -8.12
CA LYS A 109 9.12 -3.77 -7.04
C LYS A 109 9.23 -5.29 -7.21
N THR A 110 8.21 -5.94 -7.76
CA THR A 110 8.08 -7.40 -7.80
C THR A 110 8.06 -7.96 -9.21
N GLY A 111 7.92 -7.12 -10.23
CA GLY A 111 7.72 -7.56 -11.62
C GLY A 111 6.35 -8.22 -11.88
N THR A 112 5.47 -8.29 -10.88
CA THR A 112 4.17 -8.96 -10.98
C THR A 112 3.25 -8.21 -11.95
N PRO A 113 2.74 -8.84 -13.01
CA PRO A 113 1.69 -8.27 -13.85
C PRO A 113 0.36 -8.34 -13.10
N VAL A 114 -0.45 -7.28 -13.21
CA VAL A 114 -1.81 -7.24 -12.67
C VAL A 114 -2.76 -6.65 -13.70
N VAL A 115 -3.97 -7.20 -13.75
CA VAL A 115 -5.09 -6.70 -14.55
C VAL A 115 -6.23 -6.44 -13.59
N ILE A 116 -6.69 -5.20 -13.51
CA ILE A 116 -7.66 -4.75 -12.53
C ILE A 116 -8.89 -4.23 -13.26
N LEU A 117 -10.03 -4.85 -13.02
CA LEU A 117 -11.32 -4.29 -13.45
C LEU A 117 -11.58 -2.99 -12.69
N VAL A 118 -11.82 -1.91 -13.41
CA VAL A 118 -12.07 -0.59 -12.81
C VAL A 118 -13.51 -0.51 -12.32
N GLY A 119 -13.68 -0.39 -11.01
CA GLY A 119 -15.00 -0.21 -10.40
C GLY A 119 -15.66 1.13 -10.79
N ALA A 120 -16.97 1.17 -10.82
CA ALA A 120 -17.76 2.30 -11.31
C ALA A 120 -17.35 3.68 -10.74
N PRO A 121 -17.10 3.84 -9.42
CA PRO A 121 -16.67 5.14 -8.86
C PRO A 121 -15.34 5.64 -9.41
N LEU A 122 -14.35 4.74 -9.55
CA LEU A 122 -13.05 5.08 -10.12
C LEU A 122 -13.16 5.35 -11.63
N LYS A 123 -13.98 4.55 -12.33
CA LYS A 123 -14.24 4.72 -13.76
C LYS A 123 -14.82 6.10 -14.07
N ALA A 124 -15.84 6.54 -13.33
CA ALA A 124 -16.47 7.83 -13.53
C ALA A 124 -15.47 9.00 -13.44
N VAL A 125 -14.51 8.91 -12.50
CA VAL A 125 -13.48 9.93 -12.35
C VAL A 125 -12.42 9.84 -13.46
N LEU A 126 -11.98 8.63 -13.83
CA LEU A 126 -11.00 8.43 -14.90
C LEU A 126 -11.52 8.93 -16.25
N ASP A 127 -12.79 8.63 -16.57
CA ASP A 127 -13.39 8.99 -17.86
C ASP A 127 -13.58 10.51 -18.02
N THR A 128 -13.73 11.23 -16.90
CA THR A 128 -13.88 12.69 -16.89
C THR A 128 -12.57 13.45 -16.65
N THR A 129 -11.49 12.74 -16.29
CA THR A 129 -10.17 13.38 -16.04
C THR A 129 -9.50 13.81 -17.35
N PRO A 130 -9.11 15.09 -17.50
CA PRO A 130 -8.39 15.56 -18.68
C PRO A 130 -7.03 14.86 -18.86
N ARG A 131 -6.74 14.35 -20.05
CA ARG A 131 -5.48 13.65 -20.38
C ARG A 131 -4.39 14.65 -20.82
N VAL A 132 -3.97 15.52 -19.92
CA VAL A 132 -2.97 16.58 -20.19
C VAL A 132 -1.53 16.07 -20.21
N SER A 133 -1.30 14.81 -19.90
CA SER A 133 0.01 14.15 -19.84
C SER A 133 -0.16 12.68 -20.21
N PRO A 134 0.91 11.99 -20.67
CA PRO A 134 0.87 10.53 -20.83
C PRO A 134 0.60 9.76 -19.54
N ILE A 135 0.86 10.38 -18.37
CA ILE A 135 0.68 9.79 -17.04
C ILE A 135 -0.66 10.26 -16.44
N ILE A 136 -1.38 9.33 -15.79
CA ILE A 136 -2.70 9.61 -15.19
C ILE A 136 -2.59 10.63 -14.05
N LEU A 137 -1.66 10.42 -13.11
CA LEU A 137 -1.50 11.27 -11.93
C LEU A 137 -0.47 12.38 -12.20
N THR A 138 -0.95 13.59 -12.36
CA THR A 138 -0.13 14.79 -12.56
C THR A 138 -0.34 15.82 -11.47
N ARG A 139 0.58 16.75 -11.38
CA ARG A 139 0.43 18.00 -10.61
C ARG A 139 -0.57 18.91 -11.31
N ALA A 140 -0.94 20.02 -10.66
CA ALA A 140 -1.83 21.02 -11.25
C ALA A 140 -1.24 21.68 -12.52
N ASP A 141 0.09 21.70 -12.65
CA ASP A 141 0.81 22.21 -13.82
C ASP A 141 0.97 21.17 -14.95
N GLY A 142 0.29 20.01 -14.85
CA GLY A 142 0.36 18.93 -15.84
C GLY A 142 1.62 18.06 -15.78
N ARG A 143 2.61 18.39 -14.93
CA ARG A 143 3.86 17.64 -14.83
C ARG A 143 3.65 16.38 -13.96
N PRO A 144 4.37 15.29 -14.25
CA PRO A 144 4.39 14.11 -13.38
C PRO A 144 4.87 14.42 -11.96
N TRP A 145 4.33 13.71 -11.00
CA TRP A 145 4.78 13.81 -9.62
C TRP A 145 6.14 13.12 -9.40
N THR A 146 7.05 13.78 -8.69
CA THR A 146 8.12 13.06 -7.99
C THR A 146 7.56 12.45 -6.71
N GLY A 147 8.14 11.31 -6.27
CA GLY A 147 7.67 10.65 -5.05
C GLY A 147 7.75 11.54 -3.80
N GLN A 148 8.73 12.46 -3.74
CA GLN A 148 8.88 13.40 -2.63
C GLN A 148 7.83 14.52 -2.69
N ALA A 149 7.65 15.16 -3.84
CA ALA A 149 6.67 16.23 -4.02
C ALA A 149 5.24 15.72 -3.74
N PHE A 150 4.93 14.50 -4.21
CA PHE A 150 3.65 13.84 -3.92
C PHE A 150 3.44 13.64 -2.42
N ARG A 151 4.43 13.06 -1.73
CA ARG A 151 4.33 12.85 -0.27
C ARG A 151 4.12 14.16 0.50
N SER A 152 4.85 15.22 0.12
CA SER A 152 4.71 16.54 0.76
C SER A 152 3.32 17.13 0.52
N ALA A 153 2.80 17.04 -0.72
CA ALA A 153 1.45 17.50 -1.05
C ALA A 153 0.37 16.68 -0.31
N TRP A 154 0.52 15.36 -0.29
CA TRP A 154 -0.38 14.46 0.42
C TRP A 154 -0.47 14.77 1.91
N LEU A 155 0.68 14.88 2.59
CA LEU A 155 0.76 15.20 4.01
C LEU A 155 0.15 16.57 4.34
N ARG A 156 0.33 17.57 3.46
CA ARG A 156 -0.29 18.89 3.63
C ARG A 156 -1.81 18.80 3.61
N ILE A 157 -2.39 18.01 2.70
CA ILE A 157 -3.84 17.81 2.65
C ILE A 157 -4.32 17.01 3.86
N CYS A 158 -3.63 15.93 4.26
CA CYS A 158 -3.96 15.20 5.48
C CYS A 158 -4.00 16.14 6.70
N LYS A 159 -2.99 17.00 6.86
CA LYS A 159 -2.96 17.99 7.96
C LYS A 159 -4.14 18.96 7.87
N ALA A 160 -4.46 19.50 6.69
CA ALA A 160 -5.58 20.42 6.49
C ALA A 160 -6.95 19.76 6.71
N ALA A 161 -7.04 18.44 6.48
CA ALA A 161 -8.24 17.63 6.70
C ALA A 161 -8.35 17.05 8.12
N GLY A 162 -7.35 17.28 9.00
CA GLY A 162 -7.32 16.67 10.34
C GLY A 162 -7.01 15.17 10.33
N VAL A 163 -6.62 14.59 9.19
CA VAL A 163 -6.27 13.17 9.06
C VAL A 163 -4.87 12.93 9.59
N SER A 164 -4.73 12.05 10.56
CA SER A 164 -3.47 11.74 11.23
C SER A 164 -3.26 10.24 11.44
N GLY A 165 -2.02 9.83 11.75
CA GLY A 165 -1.70 8.43 12.03
C GLY A 165 -1.60 7.54 10.79
N VAL A 166 -2.14 7.93 9.64
CA VAL A 166 -2.13 7.21 8.38
C VAL A 166 -1.33 7.92 7.29
N THR A 167 -0.87 7.17 6.29
CA THR A 167 -0.12 7.67 5.13
C THR A 167 -0.75 7.15 3.83
N PHE A 168 -0.29 7.65 2.68
CA PHE A 168 -0.70 7.11 1.38
C PHE A 168 -0.43 5.60 1.25
N HIS A 169 0.67 5.12 1.82
CA HIS A 169 1.02 3.69 1.72
C HIS A 169 0.03 2.79 2.46
N ASP A 170 -0.58 3.29 3.52
CA ASP A 170 -1.55 2.52 4.31
C ASP A 170 -2.87 2.28 3.53
N LEU A 171 -3.17 3.08 2.49
CA LEU A 171 -4.29 2.83 1.57
C LEU A 171 -4.22 1.45 0.90
N ARG A 172 -3.01 0.92 0.69
CA ARG A 172 -2.84 -0.42 0.12
C ARG A 172 -3.29 -1.51 1.10
N GLY A 173 -3.04 -1.34 2.39
CA GLY A 173 -3.60 -2.20 3.45
C GLY A 173 -5.11 -2.03 3.56
N THR A 174 -5.60 -0.78 3.51
CA THR A 174 -7.03 -0.45 3.51
C THR A 174 -7.77 -1.13 2.34
N ALA A 175 -7.20 -1.12 1.13
CA ALA A 175 -7.78 -1.81 -0.02
C ALA A 175 -7.90 -3.32 0.20
N VAL A 176 -6.86 -3.96 0.75
CA VAL A 176 -6.90 -5.40 1.11
C VAL A 176 -7.99 -5.68 2.13
N THR A 177 -8.05 -4.89 3.20
CA THR A 177 -9.05 -5.04 4.26
C THR A 177 -10.47 -4.87 3.73
N ARG A 178 -10.71 -3.89 2.86
CA ARG A 178 -12.03 -3.68 2.25
C ARG A 178 -12.47 -4.83 1.36
N LEU A 179 -11.59 -5.32 0.52
CA LEU A 179 -11.87 -6.49 -0.32
C LEU A 179 -12.22 -7.70 0.54
N ALA A 180 -11.49 -7.87 1.62
CA ALA A 180 -11.77 -8.95 2.54
C ALA A 180 -13.13 -8.78 3.25
N LEU A 181 -13.48 -7.57 3.72
CA LEU A 181 -14.77 -7.27 4.37
C LEU A 181 -15.98 -7.54 3.47
N VAL A 182 -15.85 -7.35 2.16
CA VAL A 182 -16.90 -7.73 1.19
C VAL A 182 -16.85 -9.21 0.81
N GLY A 183 -15.97 -10.00 1.44
CA GLY A 183 -15.90 -11.44 1.29
C GLY A 183 -15.10 -11.94 0.10
N ALA A 184 -14.21 -11.12 -0.46
CA ALA A 184 -13.26 -11.57 -1.46
C ALA A 184 -12.26 -12.58 -0.84
N THR A 185 -11.93 -13.61 -1.60
CA THR A 185 -10.95 -14.62 -1.21
C THR A 185 -9.53 -14.07 -1.21
N GLU A 186 -8.62 -14.71 -0.48
CA GLU A 186 -7.19 -14.34 -0.50
C GLU A 186 -6.61 -14.34 -1.94
N ALA A 187 -7.06 -15.27 -2.78
CA ALA A 187 -6.63 -15.37 -4.17
C ALA A 187 -7.12 -14.19 -5.02
N GLU A 188 -8.38 -13.78 -4.87
CA GLU A 188 -8.94 -12.60 -5.55
C GLU A 188 -8.23 -11.32 -5.12
N ILE A 189 -8.00 -11.15 -3.81
CA ILE A 189 -7.27 -10.00 -3.25
C ILE A 189 -5.84 -9.97 -3.78
N ALA A 190 -5.14 -11.11 -3.78
CA ALA A 190 -3.79 -11.23 -4.31
C ALA A 190 -3.73 -10.87 -5.80
N THR A 191 -4.71 -11.32 -6.58
CA THR A 191 -4.82 -11.06 -8.03
C THR A 191 -4.97 -9.57 -8.33
N ILE A 192 -5.86 -8.87 -7.61
CA ILE A 192 -6.09 -7.43 -7.80
C ILE A 192 -4.89 -6.60 -7.31
N THR A 193 -4.40 -6.91 -6.12
CA THR A 193 -3.40 -6.07 -5.46
C THR A 193 -1.96 -6.42 -5.82
N GLY A 194 -1.72 -7.61 -6.41
CA GLY A 194 -0.38 -8.12 -6.72
C GLY A 194 0.44 -8.44 -5.46
N HIS A 195 -0.20 -8.77 -4.35
CA HIS A 195 0.45 -9.34 -3.18
C HIS A 195 0.69 -10.84 -3.35
N SER A 196 1.67 -11.40 -2.64
CA SER A 196 1.70 -12.85 -2.41
C SER A 196 0.57 -13.26 -1.48
N LEU A 197 0.08 -14.50 -1.57
CA LEU A 197 -0.93 -15.04 -0.65
C LEU A 197 -0.49 -14.91 0.82
N ARG A 198 0.78 -15.18 1.11
CA ARG A 198 1.36 -14.99 2.45
C ARG A 198 1.22 -13.54 2.95
N SER A 199 1.40 -12.56 2.05
CA SER A 199 1.28 -11.15 2.43
C SER A 199 -0.18 -10.74 2.63
N VAL A 200 -1.10 -11.25 1.80
CA VAL A 200 -2.55 -11.03 1.96
C VAL A 200 -2.99 -11.58 3.30
N ARG A 201 -2.66 -12.85 3.58
CA ARG A 201 -3.00 -13.50 4.87
C ARG A 201 -2.48 -12.70 6.05
N ALA A 202 -1.22 -12.27 6.03
CA ALA A 202 -0.64 -11.48 7.13
C ALA A 202 -1.35 -10.13 7.35
N ILE A 203 -1.85 -9.48 6.29
CA ILE A 203 -2.63 -8.24 6.40
C ILE A 203 -4.02 -8.55 6.96
N ILE A 204 -4.67 -9.59 6.43
CA ILE A 204 -5.97 -10.05 6.89
C ILE A 204 -5.89 -10.45 8.35
N ASP A 205 -4.91 -11.25 8.78
CA ASP A 205 -4.74 -11.68 10.16
C ASP A 205 -4.66 -10.50 11.15
N ILE A 206 -3.98 -9.44 10.77
CA ILE A 206 -3.84 -8.26 11.64
C ILE A 206 -5.14 -7.47 11.73
N HIS A 207 -5.86 -7.30 10.62
CA HIS A 207 -7.07 -6.48 10.56
C HIS A 207 -8.35 -7.28 10.86
N TYR A 208 -8.34 -8.58 10.58
CA TYR A 208 -9.47 -9.48 10.71
C TYR A 208 -9.51 -10.22 12.05
N LEU A 209 -8.35 -10.66 12.56
CA LEU A 209 -8.28 -11.34 13.85
C LEU A 209 -8.48 -10.38 15.04
N SER A 210 -8.48 -9.06 14.80
CA SER A 210 -9.02 -8.10 15.77
C SER A 210 -10.54 -8.22 15.98
N ARG A 211 -11.16 -9.29 15.40
CA ARG A 211 -12.56 -9.69 15.62
C ARG A 211 -13.55 -8.61 15.25
N ASP A 212 -13.43 -8.05 14.03
CA ASP A 212 -14.45 -7.16 13.49
C ASP A 212 -15.79 -7.92 13.42
N PRO A 213 -16.82 -7.51 14.20
CA PRO A 213 -18.12 -8.18 14.20
C PRO A 213 -18.76 -8.30 12.81
N ALA A 214 -18.48 -7.36 11.90
CA ALA A 214 -18.99 -7.36 10.53
C ALA A 214 -18.59 -8.61 9.74
N LEU A 215 -17.48 -9.25 10.10
CA LEU A 215 -17.06 -10.49 9.46
C LEU A 215 -17.87 -11.69 9.91
N GLY A 216 -18.12 -11.77 11.22
CA GLY A 216 -19.02 -12.79 11.78
C GLY A 216 -20.41 -12.67 11.17
N GLU A 217 -20.94 -11.45 11.07
CA GLU A 217 -22.23 -11.18 10.44
C GLU A 217 -22.26 -11.58 8.96
N ASN A 218 -21.20 -11.26 8.18
CA ASN A 218 -21.10 -11.68 6.77
C ASN A 218 -21.02 -13.20 6.63
N ALA A 219 -20.36 -13.90 7.52
CA ALA A 219 -20.28 -15.36 7.52
C ALA A 219 -21.68 -15.96 7.76
N ILE A 220 -22.43 -15.42 8.72
CA ILE A 220 -23.81 -15.86 9.00
C ILE A 220 -24.74 -15.58 7.80
N ARG A 221 -24.69 -14.38 7.22
CA ARG A 221 -25.50 -14.05 6.01
C ARG A 221 -25.20 -14.99 4.84
N LYS A 222 -23.94 -15.37 4.64
CA LYS A 222 -23.57 -16.37 3.61
C LYS A 222 -24.13 -17.76 3.93
N LEU A 223 -24.11 -18.17 5.20
CA LEU A 223 -24.67 -19.44 5.65
C LEU A 223 -26.20 -19.44 5.42
N GLU A 224 -26.90 -18.39 5.80
CA GLU A 224 -28.33 -18.22 5.59
C GLU A 224 -28.70 -18.21 4.10
N GLY A 225 -27.90 -17.56 3.26
CA GLY A 225 -28.07 -17.54 1.81
C GLY A 225 -27.83 -18.91 1.15
N GLY A 226 -26.89 -19.68 1.68
CA GLY A 226 -26.55 -21.04 1.19
C GLY A 226 -27.52 -22.13 1.64
N THR A 227 -28.24 -21.92 2.73
CA THR A 227 -29.28 -22.86 3.23
C THR A 227 -30.62 -22.76 2.55
N LYS A 228 -30.81 -21.81 1.61
CA LYS A 228 -32.07 -21.64 0.82
C LYS A 228 -32.18 -22.52 -0.43
N SER A 229 -31.34 -23.54 -0.60
CA SER A 229 -31.55 -24.60 -1.60
C SER A 229 -31.84 -25.91 -0.88
N PRO A 230 -33.08 -26.26 -0.57
CA PRO A 230 -33.42 -27.67 -0.40
C PRO A 230 -33.48 -28.31 -1.78
N ASN A 231 -32.91 -29.49 -1.91
CA ASN A 231 -33.15 -30.42 -3.04
C ASN A 231 -34.63 -30.56 -3.36
#